data_f2b3c5fa60b1a104edc15a7e0bdc404d
#
_entry.id   f2b3c5fa60b1a104edc15a7e0bdc404d
#
_cell.length_a   1.000
_cell.length_b   1.000
_cell.length_c   1.000
_cell.angle_alpha   90.00
_cell.angle_beta   90.00
_cell.angle_gamma   90.00
#
_symmetry.space_group_name_H-M   'P 1'
#
loop_
_entity.id
_entity.type
_entity.pdbx_description
1 polymer ?
#
loop_
_entity_poly.entity_id
_entity_poly.type
_entity_poly.pdbx_seq_one_letter_code
_entity_poly.pdbx_strand_id
1 'polypeptide(L)'
;MNTTSNTSNIIVGLSGGVDSSVTAALLKQQGYQVRGVFMQNWENDDNDEYCSIKQDSFDAIAVADIVGIDIDIVNFAAQYKDKVFAYFLQEYSAGRTPNPDVLCNAEIKFKCFLDYAVGQGADTIATGHYARKEVRNGVHYLLKGLDRNKDQSYFLYRLKPFQLERAIFPLGGLEKPEVRRLAAEFNLPTAAKKDSTGICFIGERPFREFLQKYLPTDNGKMVTPEGKTIGEHVGLMFYTLGQRKGLGIGGAGEPWFVAAKDLTKNELIVVQGHDHPLLYTRSLVMNDLSFTLPERPKAGRYTCKTRYRMADAPCELCYLDDETAELVFDEPQWAVTPGQSAVLYDVDICLGGGGIQTTDKPVIITR
;
A
#
# COMPACT_ATOMS: atom_id res chain seq x y z
N MET A 1 -37.97 20.14 -0.11
CA MET A 1 -37.22 18.91 0.26
C MET A 1 -36.46 19.25 1.50
N ASN A 2 -36.85 18.69 2.67
CA ASN A 2 -36.14 18.94 3.94
C ASN A 2 -34.79 18.23 3.89
N THR A 3 -33.74 18.96 3.59
CA THR A 3 -32.37 18.51 3.86
C THR A 3 -32.16 18.58 5.36
N THR A 4 -32.32 17.46 6.05
CA THR A 4 -31.78 17.30 7.40
C THR A 4 -30.27 17.52 7.28
N SER A 5 -29.80 18.68 7.75
CA SER A 5 -28.35 18.94 7.84
C SER A 5 -27.75 17.88 8.73
N ASN A 6 -26.91 17.03 8.13
CA ASN A 6 -26.11 16.05 8.89
C ASN A 6 -25.06 16.86 9.66
N THR A 7 -25.18 16.93 10.99
CA THR A 7 -24.35 17.79 11.85
C THR A 7 -22.94 17.23 12.07
N SER A 8 -22.63 16.04 11.54
CA SER A 8 -21.31 15.42 11.72
C SER A 8 -20.20 16.20 11.01
N ASN A 9 -19.14 16.50 11.75
CA ASN A 9 -17.95 17.16 11.26
C ASN A 9 -16.99 16.12 10.65
N ILE A 10 -16.72 16.24 9.36
CA ILE A 10 -15.83 15.32 8.63
C ILE A 10 -14.60 16.07 8.11
N ILE A 11 -13.42 15.56 8.41
CA ILE A 11 -12.19 16.04 7.78
C ILE A 11 -11.77 15.07 6.70
N VAL A 12 -11.61 15.59 5.48
CA VAL A 12 -11.22 14.81 4.29
C VAL A 12 -9.73 14.99 4.02
N GLY A 13 -9.00 13.89 3.90
CA GLY A 13 -7.62 13.93 3.39
C GLY A 13 -7.62 14.24 1.89
N LEU A 14 -7.27 15.47 1.51
CA LEU A 14 -7.16 15.93 0.13
C LEU A 14 -5.71 15.79 -0.35
N SER A 15 -5.47 14.92 -1.32
CA SER A 15 -4.14 14.65 -1.88
C SER A 15 -3.85 15.39 -3.20
N GLY A 16 -4.79 16.21 -3.67
CA GLY A 16 -4.71 16.80 -5.02
C GLY A 16 -4.99 15.80 -6.15
N GLY A 17 -5.42 14.59 -5.84
CA GLY A 17 -5.84 13.57 -6.81
C GLY A 17 -7.35 13.50 -6.98
N VAL A 18 -7.83 12.92 -8.09
CA VAL A 18 -9.26 12.84 -8.44
C VAL A 18 -10.10 12.13 -7.36
N ASP A 19 -9.56 11.09 -6.74
CA ASP A 19 -10.31 10.27 -5.78
C ASP A 19 -10.64 11.05 -4.50
N SER A 20 -9.65 11.73 -3.91
CA SER A 20 -9.86 12.57 -2.74
C SER A 20 -10.76 13.78 -3.05
N SER A 21 -10.67 14.33 -4.25
CA SER A 21 -11.49 15.44 -4.70
C SER A 21 -12.98 15.06 -4.78
N VAL A 22 -13.28 13.92 -5.41
CA VAL A 22 -14.65 13.38 -5.51
C VAL A 22 -15.18 13.00 -4.12
N THR A 23 -14.33 12.48 -3.24
CA THR A 23 -14.69 12.18 -1.85
C THR A 23 -15.23 13.43 -1.13
N ALA A 24 -14.50 14.56 -1.22
CA ALA A 24 -14.92 15.81 -0.60
C ALA A 24 -16.23 16.36 -1.20
N ALA A 25 -16.36 16.34 -2.53
CA ALA A 25 -17.55 16.81 -3.22
C ALA A 25 -18.79 16.00 -2.87
N LEU A 26 -18.69 14.65 -2.84
CA LEU A 26 -19.77 13.77 -2.45
C LEU A 26 -20.26 14.02 -1.02
N LEU A 27 -19.34 14.16 -0.06
CA LEU A 27 -19.70 14.41 1.33
C LEU A 27 -20.37 15.79 1.49
N LYS A 28 -19.86 16.80 0.81
CA LYS A 28 -20.47 18.14 0.81
C LYS A 28 -21.88 18.10 0.21
N GLN A 29 -22.05 17.41 -0.91
CA GLN A 29 -23.39 17.24 -1.56
C GLN A 29 -24.37 16.49 -0.64
N GLN A 30 -23.89 15.55 0.17
CA GLN A 30 -24.69 14.81 1.17
C GLN A 30 -25.04 15.65 2.41
N GLY A 31 -24.59 16.90 2.49
CA GLY A 31 -24.95 17.84 3.55
C GLY A 31 -24.08 17.76 4.81
N TYR A 32 -22.95 17.05 4.76
CA TYR A 32 -22.00 17.01 5.89
C TYR A 32 -21.26 18.35 6.05
N GLN A 33 -20.82 18.62 7.29
CA GLN A 33 -19.85 19.66 7.56
C GLN A 33 -18.47 19.14 7.17
N VAL A 34 -17.95 19.60 6.04
CA VAL A 34 -16.70 19.08 5.45
C VAL A 34 -15.59 20.12 5.52
N ARG A 35 -14.42 19.70 5.95
CA ARG A 35 -13.15 20.45 5.89
C ARG A 35 -12.08 19.59 5.23
N GLY A 36 -11.19 20.17 4.46
CA GLY A 36 -10.07 19.50 3.80
C GLY A 36 -8.79 19.57 4.63
N VAL A 37 -7.94 18.56 4.50
CA VAL A 37 -6.54 18.59 4.97
C VAL A 37 -5.65 18.06 3.87
N PHE A 38 -4.70 18.87 3.43
CA PHE A 38 -3.58 18.42 2.62
C PHE A 38 -2.43 17.99 3.54
N MET A 39 -2.01 16.72 3.43
CA MET A 39 -0.92 16.16 4.23
C MET A 39 0.40 16.31 3.49
N GLN A 40 1.29 17.17 3.98
CA GLN A 40 2.67 17.26 3.48
C GLN A 40 3.50 16.19 4.19
N ASN A 41 3.72 15.07 3.51
CA ASN A 41 4.42 13.91 4.08
C ASN A 41 5.92 13.88 3.76
N TRP A 42 6.43 14.83 2.97
CA TRP A 42 7.82 14.89 2.60
C TRP A 42 8.28 16.35 2.45
N GLU A 43 9.48 16.63 2.91
CA GLU A 43 10.17 17.89 2.65
C GLU A 43 11.27 17.64 1.62
N ASN A 44 11.31 18.50 0.61
CA ASN A 44 12.32 18.41 -0.42
C ASN A 44 13.64 19.01 0.05
N ASP A 45 14.75 18.42 -0.41
CA ASP A 45 15.98 19.15 -0.60
C ASP A 45 15.76 20.17 -1.72
N ASP A 46 16.19 21.42 -1.54
CA ASP A 46 15.87 22.60 -2.38
C ASP A 46 16.15 22.48 -3.90
N ASN A 47 16.72 21.39 -4.36
CA ASN A 47 17.09 21.12 -5.75
C ASN A 47 16.29 20.01 -6.45
N ASP A 48 15.13 19.61 -5.94
CA ASP A 48 14.40 18.46 -6.47
C ASP A 48 13.36 18.88 -7.52
N GLU A 49 13.73 18.79 -8.81
CA GLU A 49 12.86 19.08 -9.98
C GLU A 49 11.61 18.19 -10.08
N TYR A 50 11.57 17.06 -9.33
CA TYR A 50 10.54 16.03 -9.43
C TYR A 50 9.44 16.09 -8.36
N CYS A 51 9.34 17.18 -7.58
CA CYS A 51 8.37 17.22 -6.51
C CYS A 51 6.99 17.66 -6.97
N SER A 52 6.07 16.70 -7.04
CA SER A 52 4.65 16.96 -7.28
C SER A 52 3.93 17.63 -6.09
N ILE A 53 4.54 17.67 -4.89
CA ILE A 53 3.88 18.13 -3.66
C ILE A 53 3.34 19.55 -3.81
N LYS A 54 4.10 20.47 -4.43
CA LYS A 54 3.62 21.85 -4.67
C LYS A 54 2.41 21.85 -5.59
N GLN A 55 2.47 21.13 -6.72
CA GLN A 55 1.36 21.03 -7.66
C GLN A 55 0.16 20.34 -7.00
N ASP A 56 0.38 19.24 -6.27
CA ASP A 56 -0.67 18.52 -5.58
C ASP A 56 -1.35 19.38 -4.51
N SER A 57 -0.61 20.24 -3.81
CA SER A 57 -1.18 21.19 -2.85
C SER A 57 -2.02 22.26 -3.52
N PHE A 58 -1.57 22.81 -4.66
CA PHE A 58 -2.38 23.77 -5.45
C PHE A 58 -3.66 23.11 -5.99
N ASP A 59 -3.57 21.88 -6.48
CA ASP A 59 -4.73 21.15 -6.95
C ASP A 59 -5.73 20.89 -5.79
N ALA A 60 -5.23 20.57 -4.58
CA ALA A 60 -6.07 20.38 -3.41
C ALA A 60 -6.78 21.68 -2.97
N ILE A 61 -6.08 22.81 -3.01
CA ILE A 61 -6.66 24.15 -2.72
C ILE A 61 -7.73 24.48 -3.77
N ALA A 62 -7.43 24.30 -5.06
CA ALA A 62 -8.40 24.58 -6.12
C ALA A 62 -9.66 23.70 -6.01
N VAL A 63 -9.51 22.45 -5.59
CA VAL A 63 -10.64 21.55 -5.30
C VAL A 63 -11.44 22.08 -4.10
N ALA A 64 -10.79 22.49 -3.01
CA ALA A 64 -11.46 23.03 -1.84
C ALA A 64 -12.28 24.26 -2.19
N ASP A 65 -11.75 25.17 -2.99
CA ASP A 65 -12.45 26.37 -3.48
C ASP A 65 -13.70 26.01 -4.29
N ILE A 66 -13.60 25.07 -5.24
CA ILE A 66 -14.74 24.64 -6.07
C ILE A 66 -15.82 23.94 -5.25
N VAL A 67 -15.41 23.08 -4.30
CA VAL A 67 -16.34 22.36 -3.42
C VAL A 67 -16.95 23.29 -2.34
N GLY A 68 -16.34 24.46 -2.09
CA GLY A 68 -16.76 25.42 -1.08
C GLY A 68 -16.51 24.91 0.35
N ILE A 69 -15.29 24.45 0.61
CA ILE A 69 -14.82 23.96 1.92
C ILE A 69 -13.49 24.62 2.29
N ASP A 70 -13.25 24.78 3.59
CA ASP A 70 -11.95 25.19 4.09
C ASP A 70 -10.93 24.05 3.96
N ILE A 71 -9.64 24.40 3.80
CA ILE A 71 -8.53 23.44 3.73
C ILE A 71 -7.36 23.91 4.59
N ASP A 72 -6.78 22.98 5.35
CA ASP A 72 -5.51 23.16 6.04
C ASP A 72 -4.39 22.40 5.35
N ILE A 73 -3.18 22.94 5.39
CA ILE A 73 -1.96 22.24 5.01
C ILE A 73 -1.24 21.83 6.29
N VAL A 74 -1.09 20.53 6.51
CA VAL A 74 -0.47 19.98 7.71
C VAL A 74 0.78 19.21 7.38
N ASN A 75 1.89 19.56 8.02
CA ASN A 75 3.18 18.92 7.81
C ASN A 75 3.35 17.69 8.71
N PHE A 76 3.45 16.51 8.10
CA PHE A 76 3.74 15.23 8.74
C PHE A 76 5.10 14.64 8.30
N ALA A 77 5.97 15.42 7.66
CA ALA A 77 7.22 14.92 7.09
C ALA A 77 8.14 14.29 8.13
N ALA A 78 8.24 14.86 9.33
CA ALA A 78 9.04 14.30 10.41
C ALA A 78 8.52 12.92 10.85
N GLN A 79 7.19 12.79 11.05
CA GLN A 79 6.55 11.52 11.41
C GLN A 79 6.68 10.48 10.29
N TYR A 80 6.55 10.92 9.04
CA TYR A 80 6.73 10.05 7.88
C TYR A 80 8.15 9.52 7.78
N LYS A 81 9.16 10.38 7.95
CA LYS A 81 10.58 10.01 7.91
C LYS A 81 10.91 8.99 9.00
N ASP A 82 10.40 9.20 10.21
CA ASP A 82 10.65 8.32 11.35
C ASP A 82 9.94 6.96 11.21
N LYS A 83 8.64 6.96 10.90
CA LYS A 83 7.80 5.76 11.00
C LYS A 83 7.69 4.95 9.72
N VAL A 84 7.81 5.59 8.55
CA VAL A 84 7.62 4.94 7.25
C VAL A 84 8.94 4.78 6.53
N PHE A 85 9.69 5.88 6.37
CA PHE A 85 10.90 5.88 5.56
C PHE A 85 12.06 5.16 6.23
N ALA A 86 12.24 5.28 7.53
CA ALA A 86 13.27 4.55 8.27
C ALA A 86 13.06 3.03 8.16
N TYR A 87 11.84 2.55 8.34
CA TYR A 87 11.48 1.14 8.13
C TYR A 87 11.73 0.70 6.68
N PHE A 88 11.33 1.52 5.72
CA PHE A 88 11.56 1.27 4.31
C PHE A 88 13.05 1.05 3.99
N LEU A 89 13.95 1.90 4.51
CA LEU A 89 15.39 1.74 4.33
C LEU A 89 15.93 0.48 5.03
N GLN A 90 15.45 0.19 6.23
CA GLN A 90 15.83 -1.01 6.98
C GLN A 90 15.50 -2.30 6.21
N GLU A 91 14.30 -2.38 5.65
CA GLU A 91 13.87 -3.54 4.87
C GLU A 91 14.70 -3.74 3.60
N TYR A 92 14.97 -2.66 2.87
CA TYR A 92 15.83 -2.74 1.68
C TYR A 92 17.27 -3.13 2.04
N SER A 93 17.83 -2.62 3.15
CA SER A 93 19.16 -3.03 3.64
C SER A 93 19.22 -4.51 3.99
N ALA A 94 18.09 -5.10 4.42
CA ALA A 94 17.95 -6.52 4.70
C ALA A 94 17.60 -7.36 3.45
N GLY A 95 17.67 -6.79 2.24
CA GLY A 95 17.36 -7.47 0.98
C GLY A 95 15.87 -7.70 0.72
N ARG A 96 14.99 -7.29 1.65
CA ARG A 96 13.54 -7.44 1.53
C ARG A 96 12.94 -6.34 0.67
N THR A 97 11.69 -6.51 0.24
CA THR A 97 10.98 -5.52 -0.58
C THR A 97 9.75 -5.01 0.20
N PRO A 98 9.86 -3.90 0.94
CA PRO A 98 8.79 -3.38 1.77
C PRO A 98 7.64 -2.80 0.96
N ASN A 99 6.48 -2.64 1.61
CA ASN A 99 5.34 -1.89 1.11
C ASN A 99 5.10 -0.65 1.99
N PRO A 100 5.68 0.50 1.65
CA PRO A 100 5.55 1.71 2.46
C PRO A 100 4.13 2.27 2.51
N ASP A 101 3.26 1.97 1.53
CA ASP A 101 1.89 2.47 1.50
C ASP A 101 1.05 1.89 2.65
N VAL A 102 1.32 0.65 3.06
CA VAL A 102 0.68 0.04 4.24
C VAL A 102 1.01 0.83 5.51
N LEU A 103 2.28 1.16 5.71
CA LEU A 103 2.72 1.93 6.88
C LEU A 103 2.27 3.40 6.80
N CYS A 104 2.28 4.00 5.61
CA CYS A 104 1.74 5.34 5.40
C CYS A 104 0.26 5.40 5.82
N ASN A 105 -0.53 4.40 5.44
CA ASN A 105 -1.91 4.34 5.88
C ASN A 105 -2.00 4.16 7.41
N ALA A 106 -1.32 3.17 7.98
CA ALA A 106 -1.42 2.84 9.40
C ALA A 106 -0.93 3.97 10.32
N GLU A 107 0.26 4.55 10.03
CA GLU A 107 0.94 5.46 10.94
C GLU A 107 0.69 6.94 10.64
N ILE A 108 0.49 7.30 9.36
CA ILE A 108 0.30 8.70 8.98
C ILE A 108 -1.19 9.02 8.80
N LYS A 109 -1.88 8.36 7.84
CA LYS A 109 -3.26 8.72 7.50
C LYS A 109 -4.26 8.36 8.59
N PHE A 110 -4.18 7.15 9.15
CA PHE A 110 -5.15 6.68 10.15
C PHE A 110 -4.64 6.75 11.58
N LYS A 111 -3.49 7.41 11.81
CA LYS A 111 -3.00 7.76 13.15
C LYS A 111 -2.71 9.25 13.24
N CYS A 112 -1.60 9.77 12.70
CA CYS A 112 -1.25 11.19 12.85
C CYS A 112 -2.34 12.13 12.30
N PHE A 113 -2.87 11.85 11.11
CA PHE A 113 -3.96 12.65 10.54
C PHE A 113 -5.28 12.46 11.30
N LEU A 114 -5.62 11.25 11.75
CA LEU A 114 -6.79 11.01 12.58
C LEU A 114 -6.68 11.76 13.91
N ASP A 115 -5.53 11.70 14.60
CA ASP A 115 -5.29 12.40 15.87
C ASP A 115 -5.39 13.91 15.68
N TYR A 116 -4.83 14.45 14.59
CA TYR A 116 -4.98 15.85 14.22
C TYR A 116 -6.46 16.23 14.03
N ALA A 117 -7.19 15.43 13.23
CA ALA A 117 -8.59 15.70 12.91
C ALA A 117 -9.49 15.70 14.16
N VAL A 118 -9.29 14.72 15.05
CA VAL A 118 -9.98 14.66 16.34
C VAL A 118 -9.65 15.87 17.20
N GLY A 119 -8.39 16.30 17.25
CA GLY A 119 -7.96 17.52 17.92
C GLY A 119 -8.60 18.81 17.37
N GLN A 120 -9.02 18.79 16.09
CA GLN A 120 -9.79 19.87 15.45
C GLN A 120 -11.31 19.71 15.58
N GLY A 121 -11.80 18.76 16.39
CA GLY A 121 -13.22 18.53 16.64
C GLY A 121 -13.94 17.74 15.55
N ALA A 122 -13.22 16.96 14.74
CA ALA A 122 -13.85 16.07 13.77
C ALA A 122 -14.39 14.80 14.45
N ASP A 123 -15.58 14.38 14.04
CA ASP A 123 -16.17 13.09 14.44
C ASP A 123 -15.51 11.93 13.67
N THR A 124 -15.17 12.18 12.41
CA THR A 124 -14.74 11.15 11.45
C THR A 124 -13.79 11.75 10.42
N ILE A 125 -12.85 10.94 9.94
CA ILE A 125 -12.05 11.28 8.76
C ILE A 125 -12.57 10.54 7.52
N ALA A 126 -12.38 11.16 6.36
CA ALA A 126 -12.69 10.54 5.08
C ALA A 126 -11.44 10.50 4.19
N THR A 127 -11.33 9.44 3.40
CA THR A 127 -10.25 9.29 2.42
C THR A 127 -10.79 8.73 1.11
N GLY A 128 -10.08 8.99 0.01
CA GLY A 128 -10.41 8.50 -1.32
C GLY A 128 -10.06 7.03 -1.57
N HIS A 129 -9.98 6.19 -0.54
CA HIS A 129 -9.69 4.78 -0.72
C HIS A 129 -10.89 3.99 -1.27
N TYR A 130 -10.59 3.07 -2.18
CA TYR A 130 -11.55 2.08 -2.68
C TYR A 130 -11.63 0.90 -1.71
N ALA A 131 -12.32 1.11 -0.59
CA ALA A 131 -12.65 0.10 0.39
C ALA A 131 -14.05 0.38 0.93
N ARG A 132 -14.74 -0.62 1.45
CA ARG A 132 -16.06 -0.44 2.07
C ARG A 132 -15.97 -0.66 3.57
N LYS A 133 -16.86 -0.01 4.29
CA LYS A 133 -17.07 -0.24 5.72
C LYS A 133 -18.50 -0.65 5.97
N GLU A 134 -18.70 -1.67 6.77
CA GLU A 134 -20.00 -2.13 7.22
C GLU A 134 -20.01 -2.24 8.75
N VAL A 135 -21.15 -1.95 9.37
CA VAL A 135 -21.34 -2.11 10.81
C VAL A 135 -22.35 -3.23 11.05
N ARG A 136 -21.94 -4.26 11.80
CA ARG A 136 -22.80 -5.37 12.21
C ARG A 136 -22.70 -5.52 13.72
N ASN A 137 -23.83 -5.40 14.42
CA ASN A 137 -23.89 -5.51 15.89
C ASN A 137 -22.85 -4.64 16.63
N GLY A 138 -22.63 -3.39 16.14
CA GLY A 138 -21.66 -2.45 16.72
C GLY A 138 -20.20 -2.71 16.35
N VAL A 139 -19.89 -3.77 15.61
CA VAL A 139 -18.53 -4.06 15.11
C VAL A 139 -18.38 -3.48 13.70
N HIS A 140 -17.30 -2.75 13.48
CA HIS A 140 -16.94 -2.19 12.17
C HIS A 140 -16.08 -3.18 11.39
N TYR A 141 -16.52 -3.51 10.17
CA TYR A 141 -15.83 -4.42 9.27
C TYR A 141 -15.24 -3.64 8.09
N LEU A 142 -13.97 -3.88 7.80
CA LEU A 142 -13.33 -3.42 6.56
C LEU A 142 -13.61 -4.43 5.46
N LEU A 143 -14.18 -3.98 4.33
CA LEU A 143 -14.48 -4.84 3.19
C LEU A 143 -13.73 -4.38 1.95
N LYS A 144 -13.51 -5.31 1.03
CA LYS A 144 -13.03 -5.02 -0.32
C LYS A 144 -13.91 -3.98 -1.01
N GLY A 145 -13.31 -3.10 -1.79
CA GLY A 145 -14.01 -2.18 -2.66
C GLY A 145 -14.85 -2.90 -3.71
N LEU A 146 -15.90 -2.23 -4.22
CA LEU A 146 -16.73 -2.76 -5.31
C LEU A 146 -15.90 -2.96 -6.58
N ASP A 147 -15.10 -1.97 -6.96
CA ASP A 147 -14.15 -2.09 -8.07
C ASP A 147 -12.97 -2.97 -7.66
N ARG A 148 -13.00 -4.23 -8.09
CA ARG A 148 -11.98 -5.24 -7.77
C ARG A 148 -10.59 -4.90 -8.32
N ASN A 149 -10.51 -4.09 -9.38
CA ASN A 149 -9.25 -3.64 -9.96
C ASN A 149 -8.62 -2.50 -9.16
N LYS A 150 -9.43 -1.80 -8.35
CA LYS A 150 -9.03 -0.65 -7.53
C LYS A 150 -9.11 -0.93 -6.03
N ASP A 151 -9.63 -2.09 -5.61
CA ASP A 151 -9.75 -2.46 -4.19
C ASP A 151 -8.46 -2.20 -3.44
N GLN A 152 -8.52 -1.34 -2.43
CA GLN A 152 -7.38 -0.92 -1.61
C GLN A 152 -7.43 -1.46 -0.18
N SER A 153 -8.35 -2.37 0.13
CA SER A 153 -8.42 -3.01 1.45
C SER A 153 -7.10 -3.68 1.86
N TYR A 154 -6.33 -4.17 0.88
CA TYR A 154 -4.97 -4.69 1.07
C TYR A 154 -4.03 -3.71 1.78
N PHE A 155 -4.09 -2.43 1.46
CA PHE A 155 -3.23 -1.41 2.08
C PHE A 155 -3.76 -0.91 3.43
N LEU A 156 -4.99 -1.31 3.80
CA LEU A 156 -5.69 -0.87 5.00
C LEU A 156 -5.76 -1.96 6.09
N TYR A 157 -5.17 -3.12 5.87
CA TYR A 157 -5.28 -4.27 6.77
C TYR A 157 -4.74 -4.02 8.19
N ARG A 158 -3.88 -3.01 8.35
CA ARG A 158 -3.31 -2.63 9.66
C ARG A 158 -4.19 -1.67 10.46
N LEU A 159 -5.32 -1.23 9.91
CA LEU A 159 -6.26 -0.36 10.65
C LEU A 159 -6.78 -1.09 11.87
N LYS A 160 -6.63 -0.44 13.02
CA LYS A 160 -7.19 -0.94 14.27
C LYS A 160 -8.70 -0.64 14.36
N PRO A 161 -9.47 -1.40 15.14
CA PRO A 161 -10.93 -1.21 15.25
C PRO A 161 -11.34 0.25 15.52
N PHE A 162 -10.66 0.94 16.44
CA PHE A 162 -10.96 2.34 16.77
C PHE A 162 -10.68 3.32 15.62
N GLN A 163 -9.68 3.02 14.77
CA GLN A 163 -9.38 3.81 13.56
C GLN A 163 -10.45 3.59 12.49
N LEU A 164 -10.84 2.33 12.29
CA LEU A 164 -11.88 1.96 11.33
C LEU A 164 -13.25 2.54 11.73
N GLU A 165 -13.56 2.60 13.03
CA GLU A 165 -14.76 3.24 13.54
C GLU A 165 -14.86 4.70 13.08
N ARG A 166 -13.76 5.45 13.15
CA ARG A 166 -13.66 6.86 12.80
C ARG A 166 -13.27 7.16 11.35
N ALA A 167 -13.24 6.16 10.50
CA ALA A 167 -12.92 6.29 9.09
C ALA A 167 -14.13 6.02 8.20
N ILE A 168 -14.25 6.78 7.10
CA ILE A 168 -15.23 6.49 6.03
C ILE A 168 -14.55 6.51 4.67
N PHE A 169 -15.07 5.70 3.76
CA PHE A 169 -14.55 5.49 2.42
C PHE A 169 -15.65 5.70 1.38
N PRO A 170 -15.98 6.94 1.02
CA PRO A 170 -17.14 7.26 0.17
C PRO A 170 -17.07 6.62 -1.22
N LEU A 171 -15.87 6.31 -1.71
CA LEU A 171 -15.67 5.71 -3.04
C LEU A 171 -15.78 4.18 -3.04
N GLY A 172 -15.88 3.54 -1.89
CA GLY A 172 -15.83 2.08 -1.79
C GLY A 172 -16.94 1.33 -2.53
N GLY A 173 -18.08 1.97 -2.74
CA GLY A 173 -19.22 1.44 -3.51
C GLY A 173 -19.26 1.89 -4.96
N LEU A 174 -18.20 2.54 -5.49
CA LEU A 174 -18.14 3.08 -6.85
C LEU A 174 -17.05 2.40 -7.67
N GLU A 175 -17.26 2.30 -8.97
CA GLU A 175 -16.23 1.93 -9.92
C GLU A 175 -15.44 3.17 -10.37
N LYS A 176 -14.17 3.01 -10.75
CA LYS A 176 -13.31 4.12 -11.17
C LYS A 176 -13.88 4.97 -12.33
N PRO A 177 -14.50 4.40 -13.37
CA PRO A 177 -15.16 5.20 -14.41
C PRO A 177 -16.25 6.14 -13.85
N GLU A 178 -17.01 5.67 -12.86
CA GLU A 178 -18.04 6.48 -12.21
C GLU A 178 -17.45 7.63 -11.40
N VAL A 179 -16.34 7.38 -10.67
CA VAL A 179 -15.60 8.44 -9.96
C VAL A 179 -15.11 9.50 -10.94
N ARG A 180 -14.61 9.12 -12.13
CA ARG A 180 -14.21 10.05 -13.18
C ARG A 180 -15.37 10.85 -13.72
N ARG A 181 -16.55 10.22 -13.91
CA ARG A 181 -17.78 10.88 -14.35
C ARG A 181 -18.21 11.93 -13.33
N LEU A 182 -18.24 11.57 -12.06
CA LEU A 182 -18.58 12.48 -10.95
C LEU A 182 -17.58 13.66 -10.85
N ALA A 183 -16.29 13.41 -11.04
CA ALA A 183 -15.30 14.47 -11.05
C ALA A 183 -15.58 15.52 -12.16
N ALA A 184 -15.97 15.07 -13.34
CA ALA A 184 -16.36 15.96 -14.44
C ALA A 184 -17.68 16.69 -14.15
N GLU A 185 -18.66 16.02 -13.58
CA GLU A 185 -19.98 16.60 -13.21
C GLU A 185 -19.83 17.70 -12.15
N PHE A 186 -18.95 17.49 -11.17
CA PHE A 186 -18.62 18.48 -10.14
C PHE A 186 -17.65 19.57 -10.66
N ASN A 187 -17.26 19.55 -11.92
CA ASN A 187 -16.30 20.47 -12.54
C ASN A 187 -14.94 20.53 -11.77
N LEU A 188 -14.49 19.39 -11.22
CA LEU A 188 -13.24 19.34 -10.47
C LEU A 188 -12.03 19.45 -11.40
N PRO A 189 -11.02 20.28 -11.07
CA PRO A 189 -9.84 20.48 -11.91
C PRO A 189 -9.01 19.19 -12.05
N THR A 190 -9.18 18.26 -11.13
CA THR A 190 -8.50 16.96 -11.11
C THR A 190 -9.17 15.88 -11.97
N ALA A 191 -10.29 16.15 -12.64
CA ALA A 191 -11.07 15.16 -13.40
C ALA A 191 -10.23 14.41 -14.45
N ALA A 192 -9.35 15.11 -15.17
CA ALA A 192 -8.46 14.56 -16.19
C ALA A 192 -7.09 14.13 -15.64
N LYS A 193 -6.79 14.38 -14.35
CA LYS A 193 -5.50 14.03 -13.74
C LYS A 193 -5.30 12.54 -13.73
N LYS A 194 -4.13 12.06 -14.15
CA LYS A 194 -3.76 10.64 -14.10
C LYS A 194 -3.71 10.17 -12.64
N ASP A 195 -4.03 8.89 -12.43
CA ASP A 195 -3.84 8.29 -11.12
C ASP A 195 -2.36 8.28 -10.76
N SER A 196 -2.02 8.62 -9.52
CA SER A 196 -0.65 8.53 -9.04
C SER A 196 -0.16 7.08 -9.12
N THR A 197 0.92 6.87 -9.84
CA THR A 197 1.59 5.58 -9.99
C THR A 197 2.95 5.70 -9.29
N GLY A 198 3.12 5.12 -8.14
CA GLY A 198 4.38 5.17 -7.42
C GLY A 198 4.17 5.19 -5.91
N ILE A 199 5.29 5.15 -5.20
CA ILE A 199 5.32 5.23 -3.74
C ILE A 199 4.97 6.67 -3.33
N CYS A 200 4.10 6.83 -2.35
CA CYS A 200 3.44 8.07 -1.95
C CYS A 200 4.39 9.27 -1.69
N PHE A 201 5.68 9.04 -1.36
CA PHE A 201 6.68 10.07 -1.10
C PHE A 201 7.77 10.19 -2.18
N ILE A 202 7.95 9.16 -3.00
CA ILE A 202 8.93 9.15 -4.09
C ILE A 202 8.35 9.86 -5.32
N GLY A 203 7.03 9.76 -5.52
CA GLY A 203 6.36 10.26 -6.71
C GLY A 203 6.82 9.51 -7.98
N GLU A 204 6.94 10.23 -9.11
CA GLU A 204 7.38 9.68 -10.40
C GLU A 204 8.91 9.70 -10.59
N ARG A 205 9.68 9.82 -9.50
CA ARG A 205 11.15 9.82 -9.58
C ARG A 205 11.69 8.46 -10.00
N PRO A 206 12.86 8.41 -10.67
CA PRO A 206 13.57 7.15 -10.88
C PRO A 206 13.92 6.53 -9.52
N PHE A 207 13.24 5.45 -9.19
CA PHE A 207 13.34 4.77 -7.89
C PHE A 207 14.79 4.44 -7.50
N ARG A 208 15.60 3.99 -8.46
CA ARG A 208 17.00 3.63 -8.26
C ARG A 208 17.82 4.85 -7.80
N GLU A 209 17.72 5.97 -8.50
CA GLU A 209 18.45 7.21 -8.19
C GLU A 209 18.06 7.75 -6.81
N PHE A 210 16.77 7.67 -6.48
CA PHE A 210 16.30 8.05 -5.16
C PHE A 210 16.92 7.18 -4.07
N LEU A 211 16.85 5.86 -4.19
CA LEU A 211 17.32 4.94 -3.15
C LEU A 211 18.85 4.98 -2.98
N GLN A 212 19.60 5.23 -4.05
CA GLN A 212 21.06 5.38 -4.03
C GLN A 212 21.55 6.55 -3.16
N LYS A 213 20.71 7.56 -2.91
CA LYS A 213 21.05 8.67 -1.99
C LYS A 213 21.15 8.21 -0.53
N TYR A 214 20.50 7.10 -0.17
CA TYR A 214 20.35 6.65 1.21
C TYR A 214 21.02 5.31 1.50
N LEU A 215 21.18 4.47 0.49
CA LEU A 215 21.74 3.14 0.64
C LEU A 215 22.95 2.95 -0.30
N PRO A 216 24.06 2.41 0.20
CA PRO A 216 25.21 2.10 -0.63
C PRO A 216 24.82 1.02 -1.65
N THR A 217 25.29 1.17 -2.88
CA THR A 217 25.08 0.19 -3.94
C THR A 217 26.33 -0.64 -4.11
N ASP A 218 26.15 -1.94 -4.14
CA ASP A 218 27.23 -2.90 -4.38
C ASP A 218 26.86 -3.77 -5.57
N ASN A 219 27.64 -3.65 -6.66
CA ASN A 219 27.44 -4.45 -7.85
C ASN A 219 27.81 -5.90 -7.58
N GLY A 220 27.08 -6.83 -8.20
CA GLY A 220 27.32 -8.25 -8.05
C GLY A 220 26.88 -9.05 -9.27
N LYS A 221 26.95 -10.36 -9.15
CA LYS A 221 26.65 -11.27 -10.26
C LYS A 221 25.17 -11.66 -10.29
N MET A 222 24.63 -11.80 -11.49
CA MET A 222 23.40 -12.56 -11.73
C MET A 222 23.78 -13.99 -12.10
N VAL A 223 23.30 -14.95 -11.33
CA VAL A 223 23.65 -16.36 -11.49
C VAL A 223 22.42 -17.25 -11.66
N THR A 224 22.59 -18.36 -12.36
CA THR A 224 21.58 -19.43 -12.37
C THR A 224 21.65 -20.23 -11.07
N PRO A 225 20.64 -21.08 -10.73
CA PRO A 225 20.70 -21.96 -9.57
C PRO A 225 21.91 -22.89 -9.54
N GLU A 226 22.44 -23.24 -10.73
CA GLU A 226 23.64 -24.08 -10.91
C GLU A 226 24.96 -23.29 -10.75
N GLY A 227 24.87 -21.97 -10.46
CA GLY A 227 26.03 -21.09 -10.24
C GLY A 227 26.66 -20.52 -11.52
N LYS A 228 26.01 -20.65 -12.68
CA LYS A 228 26.49 -20.03 -13.92
C LYS A 228 26.21 -18.55 -13.93
N THR A 229 27.24 -17.72 -14.06
CA THR A 229 27.08 -16.25 -14.23
C THR A 229 26.51 -15.95 -15.61
N ILE A 230 25.45 -15.13 -15.65
CA ILE A 230 24.74 -14.72 -16.86
C ILE A 230 24.57 -13.21 -17.01
N GLY A 231 25.00 -12.43 -16.03
CA GLY A 231 24.93 -10.97 -16.03
C GLY A 231 25.47 -10.37 -14.74
N GLU A 232 25.29 -9.06 -14.63
CA GLU A 232 25.66 -8.30 -13.42
C GLU A 232 24.47 -7.46 -12.95
N HIS A 233 24.29 -7.34 -11.64
CA HIS A 233 23.33 -6.44 -11.03
C HIS A 233 24.03 -5.24 -10.39
N VAL A 234 23.26 -4.18 -10.20
CA VAL A 234 23.73 -2.89 -9.66
C VAL A 234 23.36 -2.67 -8.18
N GLY A 235 23.10 -3.75 -7.47
CA GLY A 235 22.68 -3.76 -6.07
C GLY A 235 21.43 -4.61 -5.88
N LEU A 236 21.47 -5.61 -4.99
CA LEU A 236 20.37 -6.57 -4.74
C LEU A 236 19.07 -5.89 -4.32
N MET A 237 19.14 -4.73 -3.67
CA MET A 237 17.98 -3.97 -3.21
C MET A 237 17.07 -3.50 -4.35
N PHE A 238 17.58 -3.32 -5.57
CA PHE A 238 16.80 -2.83 -6.70
C PHE A 238 15.95 -3.90 -7.39
N TYR A 239 16.04 -5.13 -6.93
CA TYR A 239 15.36 -6.26 -7.53
C TYR A 239 14.34 -6.86 -6.58
N THR A 240 13.19 -7.22 -7.14
CA THR A 240 12.10 -7.88 -6.40
C THR A 240 11.91 -9.29 -6.95
N LEU A 241 11.56 -10.25 -6.11
CA LEU A 241 11.25 -11.61 -6.56
C LEU A 241 10.16 -11.59 -7.63
N GLY A 242 10.33 -12.39 -8.69
CA GLY A 242 9.46 -12.41 -9.85
C GLY A 242 9.67 -11.25 -10.83
N GLN A 243 10.61 -10.33 -10.56
CA GLN A 243 10.91 -9.25 -11.50
C GLN A 243 11.49 -9.83 -12.81
N ARG A 244 10.91 -9.37 -13.94
CA ARG A 244 11.34 -9.72 -15.31
C ARG A 244 12.04 -8.56 -16.01
N LYS A 245 11.51 -7.35 -15.85
CA LYS A 245 12.02 -6.16 -16.55
C LYS A 245 13.25 -5.59 -15.85
N GLY A 246 14.17 -5.01 -16.65
CA GLY A 246 15.34 -4.31 -16.13
C GLY A 246 16.49 -5.20 -15.65
N LEU A 247 16.50 -6.50 -16.02
CA LEU A 247 17.61 -7.41 -15.70
C LEU A 247 18.78 -7.25 -16.68
N GLY A 248 18.53 -6.76 -17.89
CA GLY A 248 19.60 -6.60 -18.91
C GLY A 248 20.16 -7.91 -19.43
N ILE A 249 19.50 -9.06 -19.14
CA ILE A 249 19.92 -10.36 -19.59
C ILE A 249 19.30 -10.63 -20.96
N GLY A 250 20.16 -10.84 -21.96
CA GLY A 250 19.76 -11.26 -23.31
C GLY A 250 19.91 -12.77 -23.50
N GLY A 251 19.66 -13.23 -24.72
CA GLY A 251 19.89 -14.61 -25.15
C GLY A 251 18.64 -15.34 -25.65
N ALA A 252 18.81 -16.58 -26.05
CA ALA A 252 17.72 -17.45 -26.50
C ALA A 252 16.99 -18.08 -25.30
N GLY A 253 15.75 -18.48 -25.51
CA GLY A 253 14.92 -19.15 -24.53
C GLY A 253 13.84 -18.25 -23.93
N GLU A 254 13.25 -18.69 -22.83
CA GLU A 254 12.21 -17.98 -22.13
C GLU A 254 12.74 -16.75 -21.35
N PRO A 255 11.86 -15.82 -20.96
CA PRO A 255 12.27 -14.67 -20.17
C PRO A 255 12.91 -15.07 -18.82
N TRP A 256 13.83 -14.22 -18.35
CA TRP A 256 14.46 -14.38 -17.03
C TRP A 256 13.65 -13.71 -15.94
N PHE A 257 13.62 -14.36 -14.75
CA PHE A 257 12.94 -13.87 -13.56
C PHE A 257 13.85 -13.97 -12.34
N VAL A 258 13.74 -13.00 -11.43
CA VAL A 258 14.42 -13.05 -10.14
C VAL A 258 13.77 -14.10 -9.25
N ALA A 259 14.55 -15.08 -8.80
CA ALA A 259 14.07 -16.18 -7.95
C ALA A 259 14.52 -16.04 -6.48
N ALA A 260 15.76 -15.56 -6.25
CA ALA A 260 16.26 -15.37 -4.90
C ALA A 260 17.39 -14.32 -4.86
N LYS A 261 17.79 -13.93 -3.65
CA LYS A 261 18.92 -13.02 -3.38
C LYS A 261 19.86 -13.70 -2.38
N ASP A 262 21.11 -13.88 -2.72
CA ASP A 262 22.15 -14.31 -1.79
C ASP A 262 22.92 -13.09 -1.27
N LEU A 263 22.57 -12.64 -0.07
CA LEU A 263 23.18 -11.47 0.55
C LEU A 263 24.63 -11.76 1.02
N THR A 264 24.97 -13.04 1.24
CA THR A 264 26.31 -13.45 1.69
C THR A 264 27.30 -13.34 0.56
N LYS A 265 26.91 -13.74 -0.66
CA LYS A 265 27.75 -13.73 -1.86
C LYS A 265 27.55 -12.50 -2.72
N ASN A 266 26.58 -11.65 -2.40
CA ASN A 266 26.10 -10.56 -3.25
C ASN A 266 25.72 -11.06 -4.66
N GLU A 267 24.89 -12.11 -4.71
CA GLU A 267 24.44 -12.74 -5.96
C GLU A 267 22.93 -12.66 -6.11
N LEU A 268 22.46 -12.27 -7.31
CA LEU A 268 21.07 -12.32 -7.70
C LEU A 268 20.79 -13.63 -8.45
N ILE A 269 19.99 -14.50 -7.86
CA ILE A 269 19.64 -15.79 -8.44
C ILE A 269 18.47 -15.58 -9.39
N VAL A 270 18.65 -15.92 -10.66
CA VAL A 270 17.67 -15.76 -11.71
C VAL A 270 17.41 -17.06 -12.44
N VAL A 271 16.15 -17.24 -12.86
CA VAL A 271 15.69 -18.47 -13.54
C VAL A 271 15.00 -18.12 -14.85
N GLN A 272 15.04 -19.02 -15.81
CA GLN A 272 14.34 -18.89 -17.08
C GLN A 272 12.95 -19.54 -17.01
N GLY A 273 11.95 -18.87 -17.58
CA GLY A 273 10.56 -19.35 -17.59
C GLY A 273 9.74 -18.89 -16.38
N HIS A 274 8.48 -18.54 -16.66
CA HIS A 274 7.53 -18.11 -15.61
C HIS A 274 7.19 -19.24 -14.64
N ASP A 275 7.17 -20.46 -15.12
CA ASP A 275 6.70 -21.62 -14.35
C ASP A 275 7.85 -22.38 -13.65
N HIS A 276 9.02 -21.75 -13.54
CA HIS A 276 10.15 -22.35 -12.86
C HIS A 276 9.84 -22.61 -11.37
N PRO A 277 10.11 -23.83 -10.84
CA PRO A 277 9.70 -24.24 -9.48
C PRO A 277 10.22 -23.33 -8.36
N LEU A 278 11.36 -22.65 -8.53
CA LEU A 278 11.91 -21.72 -7.53
C LEU A 278 11.08 -20.43 -7.38
N LEU A 279 10.19 -20.14 -8.32
CA LEU A 279 9.29 -18.99 -8.24
C LEU A 279 8.02 -19.28 -7.40
N TYR A 280 7.79 -20.53 -7.03
CA TYR A 280 6.56 -20.96 -6.35
C TYR A 280 6.82 -21.35 -4.89
N THR A 281 5.96 -20.93 -4.01
CA THR A 281 6.01 -21.10 -2.56
C THR A 281 4.70 -21.72 -2.08
N ARG A 282 4.77 -22.74 -1.23
CA ARG A 282 3.61 -23.44 -0.68
C ARG A 282 3.21 -22.94 0.71
N SER A 283 4.17 -22.45 1.50
CA SER A 283 3.87 -21.81 2.79
C SER A 283 4.73 -20.56 3.02
N LEU A 284 4.26 -19.69 3.88
CA LEU A 284 4.99 -18.52 4.35
C LEU A 284 4.78 -18.35 5.86
N VAL A 285 5.75 -17.73 6.52
CA VAL A 285 5.61 -17.22 7.88
C VAL A 285 5.47 -15.71 7.83
N MET A 286 4.46 -15.20 8.52
CA MET A 286 4.24 -13.77 8.71
C MET A 286 4.45 -13.37 10.17
N ASN A 287 4.96 -12.15 10.38
CA ASN A 287 5.14 -11.52 11.68
C ASN A 287 4.45 -10.16 11.74
N ASP A 288 4.62 -9.45 12.84
CA ASP A 288 4.03 -8.12 13.05
C ASP A 288 2.51 -8.13 12.72
N LEU A 289 1.82 -9.09 13.35
CA LEU A 289 0.41 -9.37 13.09
C LEU A 289 -0.48 -8.18 13.48
N SER A 290 -1.39 -7.83 12.61
CA SER A 290 -2.35 -6.75 12.82
C SER A 290 -3.72 -7.16 12.29
N PHE A 291 -4.76 -6.96 13.12
CA PHE A 291 -6.12 -7.31 12.76
C PHE A 291 -7.04 -6.10 12.83
N THR A 292 -8.02 -6.08 11.91
CA THR A 292 -9.01 -5.00 11.79
C THR A 292 -10.20 -5.19 12.73
N LEU A 293 -10.33 -6.39 13.30
CA LEU A 293 -11.40 -6.76 14.24
C LEU A 293 -10.89 -6.73 15.69
N PRO A 294 -11.79 -6.57 16.68
CA PRO A 294 -11.42 -6.61 18.11
C PRO A 294 -10.75 -7.92 18.52
N GLU A 295 -11.21 -9.03 17.95
CA GLU A 295 -10.64 -10.35 18.19
C GLU A 295 -9.85 -10.81 16.96
N ARG A 296 -8.69 -11.46 17.21
CA ARG A 296 -7.92 -12.06 16.14
C ARG A 296 -8.69 -13.23 15.50
N PRO A 297 -8.59 -13.46 14.18
CA PRO A 297 -9.19 -14.60 13.51
C PRO A 297 -8.72 -15.91 14.18
N LYS A 298 -9.60 -16.89 14.27
CA LYS A 298 -9.20 -18.23 14.75
C LYS A 298 -8.31 -18.90 13.71
N ALA A 299 -7.46 -19.84 14.13
CA ALA A 299 -6.78 -20.75 13.20
C ALA A 299 -7.82 -21.47 12.32
N GLY A 300 -7.52 -21.64 11.02
CA GLY A 300 -8.45 -22.28 10.09
C GLY A 300 -8.36 -21.73 8.65
N ARG A 301 -9.41 -21.97 7.89
CA ARG A 301 -9.46 -21.72 6.44
C ARG A 301 -9.88 -20.30 6.11
N TYR A 302 -9.06 -19.64 5.28
CA TYR A 302 -9.26 -18.27 4.80
C TYR A 302 -8.78 -18.15 3.36
N THR A 303 -8.83 -16.94 2.82
CA THR A 303 -8.09 -16.57 1.61
C THR A 303 -7.06 -15.50 1.94
N CYS A 304 -5.96 -15.48 1.18
CA CYS A 304 -4.86 -14.55 1.38
C CYS A 304 -4.43 -13.89 0.08
N LYS A 305 -4.09 -12.60 0.17
CA LYS A 305 -3.33 -11.88 -0.87
C LYS A 305 -1.91 -11.65 -0.36
N THR A 306 -0.91 -12.07 -1.13
CA THR A 306 0.51 -11.84 -0.85
C THR A 306 1.07 -10.63 -1.61
N ARG A 307 0.27 -10.03 -2.48
CA ARG A 307 0.52 -8.76 -3.21
C ARG A 307 -0.80 -8.08 -3.56
N TYR A 308 -0.76 -6.77 -3.69
CA TYR A 308 -1.93 -5.92 -3.95
C TYR A 308 -2.83 -6.42 -5.10
N ARG A 309 -2.26 -6.72 -6.27
CA ARG A 309 -3.03 -7.08 -7.47
C ARG A 309 -3.20 -8.58 -7.70
N MET A 310 -2.80 -9.42 -6.75
CA MET A 310 -3.01 -10.86 -6.88
C MET A 310 -4.45 -11.23 -6.51
N ALA A 311 -4.89 -12.36 -7.10
CA ALA A 311 -6.15 -12.98 -6.71
C ALA A 311 -6.04 -13.51 -5.26
N ASP A 312 -7.19 -13.70 -4.62
CA ASP A 312 -7.27 -14.34 -3.31
C ASP A 312 -6.91 -15.82 -3.44
N ALA A 313 -5.92 -16.27 -2.68
CA ALA A 313 -5.48 -17.66 -2.66
C ALA A 313 -6.01 -18.36 -1.42
N PRO A 314 -6.72 -19.51 -1.56
CA PRO A 314 -7.15 -20.32 -0.42
C PRO A 314 -5.94 -20.80 0.39
N CYS A 315 -6.04 -20.64 1.72
CA CYS A 315 -4.97 -21.03 2.64
C CYS A 315 -5.51 -21.44 4.00
N GLU A 316 -4.68 -22.11 4.77
CA GLU A 316 -4.89 -22.42 6.18
C GLU A 316 -3.99 -21.51 7.03
N LEU A 317 -4.58 -20.85 8.02
CA LEU A 317 -3.90 -20.02 9.01
C LEU A 317 -3.60 -20.86 10.25
N CYS A 318 -2.32 -20.93 10.63
CA CYS A 318 -1.84 -21.57 11.86
C CYS A 318 -1.00 -20.56 12.66
N TYR A 319 -1.35 -20.32 13.92
CA TYR A 319 -0.51 -19.48 14.79
C TYR A 319 0.66 -20.30 15.33
N LEU A 320 1.87 -19.78 15.21
CA LEU A 320 3.08 -20.37 15.76
C LEU A 320 3.29 -19.90 17.21
N ASP A 321 2.98 -18.63 17.45
CA ASP A 321 2.97 -17.95 18.74
C ASP A 321 2.05 -16.72 18.71
N ASP A 322 2.19 -15.80 19.67
CA ASP A 322 1.35 -14.60 19.74
C ASP A 322 1.69 -13.54 18.66
N GLU A 323 2.91 -13.58 18.11
CA GLU A 323 3.44 -12.56 17.17
C GLU A 323 3.60 -13.09 15.75
N THR A 324 3.59 -14.42 15.57
CA THR A 324 3.87 -15.07 14.30
C THR A 324 2.80 -16.08 13.90
N ALA A 325 2.58 -16.20 12.58
CA ALA A 325 1.68 -17.20 12.03
C ALA A 325 2.20 -17.74 10.71
N GLU A 326 1.90 -19.00 10.43
CA GLU A 326 2.13 -19.66 9.16
C GLU A 326 0.86 -19.66 8.32
N LEU A 327 1.02 -19.42 7.01
CA LEU A 327 -0.01 -19.65 6.00
C LEU A 327 0.44 -20.78 5.09
N VAL A 328 -0.40 -21.83 4.98
CA VAL A 328 -0.19 -22.94 4.04
C VAL A 328 -1.23 -22.82 2.93
N PHE A 329 -0.78 -22.65 1.69
CA PHE A 329 -1.66 -22.49 0.53
C PHE A 329 -2.06 -23.84 -0.07
N ASP A 330 -3.29 -23.94 -0.56
CA ASP A 330 -3.77 -25.11 -1.29
C ASP A 330 -2.94 -25.32 -2.56
N GLU A 331 -2.72 -24.24 -3.30
CA GLU A 331 -1.88 -24.22 -4.50
C GLU A 331 -0.65 -23.31 -4.30
N PRO A 332 0.52 -23.68 -4.81
CA PRO A 332 1.72 -22.86 -4.68
C PRO A 332 1.53 -21.45 -5.22
N GLN A 333 1.98 -20.45 -4.48
CA GLN A 333 1.86 -19.04 -4.83
C GLN A 333 3.13 -18.52 -5.50
N TRP A 334 2.93 -17.74 -6.57
CA TRP A 334 4.02 -17.21 -7.39
C TRP A 334 4.72 -16.02 -6.73
N ALA A 335 6.06 -16.09 -6.68
CA ALA A 335 6.96 -15.01 -6.28
C ALA A 335 6.58 -14.32 -4.95
N VAL A 336 6.19 -15.10 -3.94
CA VAL A 336 5.96 -14.60 -2.58
C VAL A 336 7.22 -13.92 -2.07
N THR A 337 7.10 -12.67 -1.61
CA THR A 337 8.26 -11.79 -1.38
C THR A 337 8.33 -11.35 0.08
N PRO A 338 9.40 -11.69 0.82
CA PRO A 338 9.64 -11.13 2.15
C PRO A 338 9.70 -9.60 2.14
N GLY A 339 9.07 -8.99 3.16
CA GLY A 339 8.87 -7.54 3.25
C GLY A 339 7.54 -7.05 2.68
N GLN A 340 6.87 -7.84 1.82
CA GLN A 340 5.47 -7.59 1.43
C GLN A 340 4.52 -8.04 2.54
N SER A 341 3.22 -7.75 2.40
CA SER A 341 2.21 -8.16 3.36
C SER A 341 1.45 -9.39 2.88
N ALA A 342 1.13 -10.29 3.82
CA ALA A 342 0.13 -11.34 3.64
C ALA A 342 -1.16 -10.87 4.31
N VAL A 343 -2.20 -10.62 3.51
CA VAL A 343 -3.47 -10.06 4.00
C VAL A 343 -4.58 -11.09 3.88
N LEU A 344 -5.23 -11.36 5.01
CA LEU A 344 -6.26 -12.38 5.18
C LEU A 344 -7.65 -11.82 4.91
N TYR A 345 -8.46 -12.62 4.24
CA TYR A 345 -9.85 -12.31 3.94
C TYR A 345 -10.78 -13.48 4.27
N ASP A 346 -11.96 -13.13 4.79
CA ASP A 346 -13.12 -14.01 4.82
C ASP A 346 -14.14 -13.46 3.80
N VAL A 347 -14.18 -14.07 2.62
CA VAL A 347 -14.90 -13.58 1.45
C VAL A 347 -14.49 -12.15 1.10
N ASP A 348 -15.29 -11.14 1.48
CA ASP A 348 -15.02 -9.72 1.24
C ASP A 348 -14.45 -8.99 2.46
N ILE A 349 -14.52 -9.58 3.62
CA ILE A 349 -14.05 -8.98 4.87
C ILE A 349 -12.52 -9.08 4.94
N CYS A 350 -11.84 -7.94 5.02
CA CYS A 350 -10.42 -7.88 5.32
C CYS A 350 -10.23 -8.08 6.83
N LEU A 351 -9.64 -9.21 7.22
CA LEU A 351 -9.46 -9.58 8.63
C LEU A 351 -8.22 -8.96 9.25
N GLY A 352 -7.22 -8.67 8.43
CA GLY A 352 -5.90 -8.25 8.87
C GLY A 352 -4.81 -9.05 8.18
N GLY A 353 -3.65 -9.20 8.81
CA GLY A 353 -2.53 -9.94 8.26
C GLY A 353 -1.21 -9.62 8.96
N GLY A 354 -0.09 -9.80 8.26
CA GLY A 354 1.25 -9.52 8.77
C GLY A 354 2.27 -9.28 7.67
N GLY A 355 3.47 -8.90 8.04
CA GLY A 355 4.63 -8.83 7.13
C GLY A 355 5.14 -10.22 6.80
N ILE A 356 5.35 -10.52 5.52
CA ILE A 356 5.97 -11.79 5.08
C ILE A 356 7.42 -11.79 5.53
N GLN A 357 7.76 -12.71 6.43
CA GLN A 357 9.10 -12.85 6.99
C GLN A 357 9.94 -13.85 6.18
N THR A 358 9.42 -15.06 6.02
CA THR A 358 10.08 -16.17 5.32
C THR A 358 9.07 -16.97 4.48
N THR A 359 9.61 -17.83 3.64
CA THR A 359 8.83 -18.80 2.84
C THR A 359 9.44 -20.19 3.02
N ASP A 360 8.75 -21.24 2.57
CA ASP A 360 9.22 -22.65 2.55
C ASP A 360 10.51 -22.84 1.74
N LYS A 361 10.94 -21.82 0.97
CA LYS A 361 12.19 -21.82 0.22
C LYS A 361 13.08 -20.65 0.63
N PRO A 362 14.39 -20.80 0.63
CA PRO A 362 15.33 -19.72 0.97
C PRO A 362 15.41 -18.70 -0.17
N VAL A 363 14.45 -17.77 -0.24
CA VAL A 363 14.43 -16.71 -1.26
C VAL A 363 15.30 -15.50 -0.91
N ILE A 364 15.65 -15.34 0.37
CA ILE A 364 16.69 -14.42 0.85
C ILE A 364 17.67 -15.24 1.68
N ILE A 365 18.90 -15.37 1.18
CA ILE A 365 19.95 -16.17 1.81
C ILE A 365 20.82 -15.21 2.62
N THR A 366 20.86 -15.43 3.93
CA THR A 366 21.71 -14.73 4.89
C THR A 366 22.62 -15.74 5.58
N ARG A 367 23.68 -15.27 6.26
CA ARG A 367 24.55 -16.15 7.06
C ARG A 367 23.81 -16.84 8.18
#